data_0856cd8a2e832f8ef678dc877b4bb102
#
_entry.id   0856cd8a2e832f8ef678dc877b4bb102
#
_cell.length_a   1.000
_cell.length_b   1.000
_cell.length_c   1.000
_cell.angle_alpha   90.00
_cell.angle_beta   90.00
_cell.angle_gamma   90.00
#
_symmetry.space_group_name_H-M   'P 1'
#
loop_
_entity.id
_entity.type
_entity.pdbx_description
1 polymer ?
#
loop_
_entity_poly.entity_id
_entity_poly.type
_entity_poly.pdbx_seq_one_letter_code
_entity_poly.pdbx_strand_id
1 'polypeptide(L)'
;MLLTETQKFDIFTSILDSSAEAPCAQICNEFHQGNLLDFNTVYNFGKQVDLLTIEIENVNIDALDRLEKEGLTIYPTPKSIRIIQNKATQKNFYKEKNIPTAAYFHFAYLEELKHSYHNSIIKFPFVWKAARFGYDGTGVKIVRTFKDIENLPQGECIVEKLIPFKNELAVIVARNHDGDVTSYPVVEMEFHPEANQVEYVICPARIDDNIAKKAREIALKVADAFDFVGLLAVEMFQTEEDEILVNEVAPRTHNSGHYSIEASNTNQFEQHLRSILNLPLGNTDSKVAGIMVNLVGAEGHTGEVVYENIEKILEIDGVTPHIYGKKITKPFRKMGHVTIVDKDIVKARKVAQQVKKIIKVISK
;
A
#
# COMPACT_ATOMS: atom_id res chain seq x y z
N MET A 1 -7.95 6.89 -10.44
CA MET A 1 -7.73 5.54 -10.99
C MET A 1 -8.89 4.59 -10.68
N LEU A 2 -9.29 4.35 -9.41
CA LEU A 2 -10.46 3.48 -9.14
C LEU A 2 -11.74 4.02 -9.83
N LEU A 3 -12.02 5.31 -9.73
CA LEU A 3 -13.16 5.96 -10.37
C LEU A 3 -13.16 5.85 -11.90
N THR A 4 -12.01 5.71 -12.55
CA THR A 4 -11.94 5.46 -13.99
C THR A 4 -12.50 4.08 -14.34
N GLU A 5 -12.30 3.10 -13.48
CA GLU A 5 -12.84 1.76 -13.67
C GLU A 5 -14.34 1.67 -13.35
N THR A 6 -14.85 2.47 -12.40
CA THR A 6 -16.30 2.48 -12.10
C THR A 6 -17.14 2.90 -13.28
N GLN A 7 -16.61 3.77 -14.16
CA GLN A 7 -17.29 4.19 -15.37
C GLN A 7 -17.53 3.04 -16.37
N LYS A 8 -16.65 2.03 -16.40
CA LYS A 8 -16.84 0.85 -17.28
C LYS A 8 -18.06 0.01 -16.91
N PHE A 9 -18.49 0.10 -15.65
CA PHE A 9 -19.59 -0.70 -15.09
C PHE A 9 -20.83 0.14 -14.77
N ASP A 10 -20.85 1.42 -15.15
CA ASP A 10 -21.92 2.38 -14.83
C ASP A 10 -22.28 2.43 -13.34
N ILE A 11 -21.23 2.43 -12.48
CA ILE A 11 -21.37 2.43 -11.03
C ILE A 11 -21.46 3.88 -10.55
N PHE A 12 -22.54 4.22 -9.84
CA PHE A 12 -22.66 5.50 -9.13
C PHE A 12 -21.69 5.54 -7.95
N THR A 13 -20.90 6.60 -7.84
CA THR A 13 -19.85 6.75 -6.84
C THR A 13 -20.09 7.92 -5.91
N SER A 14 -20.11 7.65 -4.59
CA SER A 14 -20.11 8.65 -3.53
C SER A 14 -18.77 8.58 -2.82
N ILE A 15 -18.11 9.71 -2.59
CA ILE A 15 -16.77 9.77 -1.99
C ILE A 15 -16.80 10.66 -0.75
N LEU A 16 -16.22 10.18 0.34
CA LEU A 16 -15.92 10.94 1.55
C LEU A 16 -14.42 11.20 1.66
N ASP A 17 -14.01 12.47 1.72
CA ASP A 17 -12.62 12.88 1.94
C ASP A 17 -12.57 14.12 2.85
N SER A 18 -11.50 14.28 3.59
CA SER A 18 -11.28 15.42 4.48
C SER A 18 -10.97 16.72 3.72
N SER A 19 -10.46 16.65 2.51
CA SER A 19 -10.05 17.78 1.69
C SER A 19 -11.09 18.08 0.60
N ALA A 20 -11.62 19.29 0.58
CA ALA A 20 -12.44 19.76 -0.55
C ALA A 20 -11.70 19.78 -1.89
N GLU A 21 -10.36 19.77 -1.85
CA GLU A 21 -9.48 19.71 -3.03
C GLU A 21 -9.00 18.30 -3.35
N ALA A 22 -9.66 17.26 -2.79
CA ALA A 22 -9.33 15.89 -3.13
C ALA A 22 -9.45 15.67 -4.64
N PRO A 23 -8.47 15.00 -5.29
CA PRO A 23 -8.49 14.78 -6.74
C PRO A 23 -9.75 14.09 -7.25
N CYS A 24 -10.39 13.27 -6.42
CA CYS A 24 -11.63 12.56 -6.73
C CYS A 24 -12.87 13.46 -6.72
N ALA A 25 -12.84 14.64 -6.07
CA ALA A 25 -14.00 15.50 -5.89
C ALA A 25 -14.63 16.00 -7.21
N GLN A 26 -13.84 16.04 -8.29
CA GLN A 26 -14.32 16.52 -9.60
C GLN A 26 -14.74 15.40 -10.54
N ILE A 27 -14.53 14.12 -10.18
CA ILE A 27 -14.75 12.98 -11.06
C ILE A 27 -15.67 11.91 -10.47
N CYS A 28 -16.05 12.02 -9.18
CA CYS A 28 -17.12 11.20 -8.58
C CYS A 28 -18.50 11.78 -8.89
N ASN A 29 -19.54 10.97 -8.70
CA ASN A 29 -20.92 11.45 -8.87
C ASN A 29 -21.35 12.33 -7.70
N GLU A 30 -20.97 11.97 -6.46
CA GLU A 30 -21.22 12.76 -5.26
C GLU A 30 -19.95 12.87 -4.41
N PHE A 31 -19.70 14.06 -3.88
CA PHE A 31 -18.57 14.30 -3.01
C PHE A 31 -19.02 14.86 -1.67
N HIS A 32 -18.57 14.24 -0.58
CA HIS A 32 -18.82 14.64 0.78
C HIS A 32 -17.50 15.04 1.45
N GLN A 33 -17.41 16.25 1.92
CA GLN A 33 -16.27 16.68 2.71
C GLN A 33 -16.48 16.37 4.18
N GLY A 34 -15.57 15.65 4.83
CA GLY A 34 -15.66 15.35 6.25
C GLY A 34 -14.47 14.63 6.84
N ASN A 35 -14.38 14.59 8.16
CA ASN A 35 -13.30 13.92 8.87
C ASN A 35 -13.55 12.40 8.90
N LEU A 36 -12.65 11.64 8.28
CA LEU A 36 -12.72 10.17 8.24
C LEU A 36 -12.58 9.49 9.61
N LEU A 37 -12.09 10.21 10.63
CA LEU A 37 -11.96 9.71 12.00
C LEU A 37 -13.16 10.06 12.87
N ASP A 38 -14.09 10.88 12.38
CA ASP A 38 -15.30 11.22 13.13
C ASP A 38 -16.39 10.17 12.91
N PHE A 39 -16.94 9.65 14.02
CA PHE A 39 -17.96 8.62 13.98
C PHE A 39 -19.20 9.04 13.19
N ASN A 40 -19.74 10.22 13.49
CA ASN A 40 -20.98 10.69 12.89
C ASN A 40 -20.83 10.95 11.39
N THR A 41 -19.70 11.52 11.01
CA THR A 41 -19.37 11.78 9.60
C THR A 41 -19.37 10.49 8.80
N VAL A 42 -18.60 9.47 9.24
CA VAL A 42 -18.49 8.18 8.54
C VAL A 42 -19.82 7.41 8.58
N TYR A 43 -20.51 7.41 9.71
CA TYR A 43 -21.81 6.75 9.87
C TYR A 43 -22.87 7.35 8.94
N ASN A 44 -23.03 8.68 8.94
CA ASN A 44 -24.02 9.36 8.09
C ASN A 44 -23.71 9.20 6.60
N PHE A 45 -22.43 9.17 6.20
CA PHE A 45 -22.02 8.88 4.84
C PHE A 45 -22.41 7.44 4.46
N GLY A 46 -22.09 6.46 5.30
CA GLY A 46 -22.38 5.04 5.02
C GLY A 46 -23.88 4.74 4.90
N LYS A 47 -24.76 5.55 5.54
CA LYS A 47 -26.23 5.41 5.40
C LYS A 47 -26.76 5.77 4.02
N GLN A 48 -25.96 6.34 3.14
CA GLN A 48 -26.36 6.85 1.83
C GLN A 48 -25.87 5.96 0.68
N VAL A 49 -25.20 4.86 0.98
CA VAL A 49 -24.58 3.98 -0.03
C VAL A 49 -25.01 2.51 0.17
N ASP A 50 -24.99 1.73 -0.89
CA ASP A 50 -25.35 0.31 -0.88
C ASP A 50 -24.16 -0.58 -0.50
N LEU A 51 -22.94 -0.13 -0.83
CA LEU A 51 -21.68 -0.80 -0.52
C LEU A 51 -20.62 0.25 -0.18
N LEU A 52 -19.83 -0.01 0.85
CA LEU A 52 -18.73 0.85 1.27
C LEU A 52 -17.39 0.13 1.12
N THR A 53 -16.43 0.81 0.52
CA THR A 53 -15.02 0.38 0.48
C THR A 53 -14.11 1.51 0.95
N ILE A 54 -12.86 1.19 1.26
CA ILE A 54 -11.87 2.17 1.71
C ILE A 54 -10.72 2.29 0.71
N GLU A 55 -10.15 3.47 0.62
CA GLU A 55 -8.92 3.75 -0.12
C GLU A 55 -7.77 4.16 0.82
N ILE A 56 -8.10 4.38 2.08
CA ILE A 56 -7.15 4.63 3.17
C ILE A 56 -7.60 3.88 4.43
N GLU A 57 -6.67 3.27 5.15
CA GLU A 57 -6.95 2.47 6.36
C GLU A 57 -7.36 3.33 7.56
N ASN A 58 -6.97 4.60 7.55
CA ASN A 58 -7.19 5.51 8.68
C ASN A 58 -8.62 6.10 8.66
N VAL A 59 -9.59 5.26 9.04
CA VAL A 59 -11.03 5.55 9.07
C VAL A 59 -11.62 5.16 10.43
N ASN A 60 -12.73 5.79 10.84
CA ASN A 60 -13.41 5.47 12.09
C ASN A 60 -14.04 4.08 12.02
N ILE A 61 -13.43 3.14 12.74
CA ILE A 61 -13.79 1.72 12.68
C ILE A 61 -15.08 1.42 13.44
N ASP A 62 -15.42 2.20 14.47
CA ASP A 62 -16.63 1.97 15.26
C ASP A 62 -17.88 2.38 14.47
N ALA A 63 -17.76 3.39 13.60
CA ALA A 63 -18.78 3.74 12.63
C ALA A 63 -18.99 2.62 11.59
N LEU A 64 -17.91 2.04 11.08
CA LEU A 64 -18.01 0.90 10.15
C LEU A 64 -18.63 -0.33 10.81
N ASP A 65 -18.23 -0.68 12.03
CA ASP A 65 -18.83 -1.79 12.80
C ASP A 65 -20.35 -1.56 13.02
N ARG A 66 -20.74 -0.31 13.26
CA ARG A 66 -22.16 0.01 13.43
C ARG A 66 -22.94 -0.14 12.14
N LEU A 67 -22.41 0.36 11.03
CA LEU A 67 -23.02 0.24 9.71
C LEU A 67 -23.16 -1.22 9.27
N GLU A 68 -22.11 -2.05 9.46
CA GLU A 68 -22.13 -3.49 9.14
C GLU A 68 -23.24 -4.20 9.95
N LYS A 69 -23.38 -3.91 11.26
CA LYS A 69 -24.45 -4.46 12.10
C LYS A 69 -25.85 -4.02 11.67
N GLU A 70 -25.97 -2.89 11.00
CA GLU A 70 -27.23 -2.39 10.41
C GLU A 70 -27.47 -2.94 9.00
N GLY A 71 -26.59 -3.78 8.48
CA GLY A 71 -26.78 -4.49 7.23
C GLY A 71 -26.07 -3.88 6.02
N LEU A 72 -25.25 -2.83 6.19
CA LEU A 72 -24.46 -2.30 5.09
C LEU A 72 -23.34 -3.28 4.71
N THR A 73 -23.18 -3.55 3.43
CA THR A 73 -22.05 -4.32 2.92
C THR A 73 -20.79 -3.46 2.94
N ILE A 74 -19.74 -3.93 3.63
CA ILE A 74 -18.47 -3.20 3.78
C ILE A 74 -17.31 -4.13 3.43
N TYR A 75 -16.51 -3.75 2.44
CA TYR A 75 -15.29 -4.47 2.05
C TYR A 75 -14.09 -3.52 1.96
N PRO A 76 -12.97 -3.87 2.63
CA PRO A 76 -12.78 -4.99 3.54
C PRO A 76 -13.64 -4.87 4.81
N THR A 77 -13.89 -6.00 5.49
CA THR A 77 -14.72 -6.00 6.70
C THR A 77 -14.12 -5.13 7.81
N PRO A 78 -14.95 -4.48 8.64
CA PRO A 78 -14.46 -3.70 9.78
C PRO A 78 -13.51 -4.50 10.69
N LYS A 79 -13.77 -5.81 10.87
CA LYS A 79 -12.88 -6.72 11.61
C LYS A 79 -11.47 -6.75 11.04
N SER A 80 -11.33 -6.90 9.72
CA SER A 80 -10.04 -6.92 9.04
C SER A 80 -9.32 -5.57 9.14
N ILE A 81 -10.04 -4.46 8.95
CA ILE A 81 -9.47 -3.10 9.08
C ILE A 81 -8.98 -2.88 10.52
N ARG A 82 -9.72 -3.28 11.55
CA ARG A 82 -9.35 -3.16 12.96
C ARG A 82 -8.03 -3.86 13.28
N ILE A 83 -7.80 -5.04 12.72
CA ILE A 83 -6.53 -5.77 12.87
C ILE A 83 -5.41 -5.00 12.18
N ILE A 84 -5.65 -4.51 10.96
CA ILE A 84 -4.62 -3.87 10.13
C ILE A 84 -4.23 -2.48 10.63
N GLN A 85 -5.18 -1.72 11.19
CA GLN A 85 -4.92 -0.38 11.74
C GLN A 85 -3.92 -0.37 12.91
N ASN A 86 -3.64 -1.50 13.55
CA ASN A 86 -2.69 -1.58 14.66
C ASN A 86 -1.65 -2.68 14.40
N LYS A 87 -0.39 -2.27 14.26
CA LYS A 87 0.72 -3.18 13.93
C LYS A 87 0.95 -4.26 15.02
N ALA A 88 0.67 -3.97 16.28
CA ALA A 88 0.77 -4.98 17.34
C ALA A 88 -0.33 -6.04 17.19
N THR A 89 -1.57 -5.63 16.96
CA THR A 89 -2.68 -6.54 16.68
C THR A 89 -2.43 -7.36 15.42
N GLN A 90 -1.91 -6.73 14.36
CA GLN A 90 -1.57 -7.38 13.10
C GLN A 90 -0.48 -8.45 13.29
N LYS A 91 0.57 -8.17 14.07
CA LYS A 91 1.64 -9.15 14.36
C LYS A 91 1.14 -10.30 15.24
N ASN A 92 0.29 -10.03 16.23
CA ASN A 92 -0.34 -11.07 17.03
C ASN A 92 -1.21 -11.98 16.15
N PHE A 93 -1.99 -11.41 15.23
CA PHE A 93 -2.77 -12.16 14.26
C PHE A 93 -1.88 -13.06 13.38
N TYR A 94 -0.75 -12.55 12.88
CA TYR A 94 0.19 -13.37 12.10
C TYR A 94 0.71 -14.55 12.91
N LYS A 95 1.06 -14.32 14.18
CA LYS A 95 1.52 -15.38 15.09
C LYS A 95 0.44 -16.45 15.30
N GLU A 96 -0.79 -16.04 15.59
CA GLU A 96 -1.94 -16.95 15.80
C GLU A 96 -2.26 -17.80 14.56
N LYS A 97 -2.09 -17.20 13.38
CA LYS A 97 -2.35 -17.87 12.09
C LYS A 97 -1.12 -18.56 11.50
N ASN A 98 0.00 -18.64 12.22
CA ASN A 98 1.26 -19.21 11.76
C ASN A 98 1.72 -18.61 10.42
N ILE A 99 1.57 -17.29 10.25
CA ILE A 99 2.07 -16.51 9.13
C ILE A 99 3.51 -16.10 9.46
N PRO A 100 4.50 -16.41 8.60
CA PRO A 100 5.90 -16.07 8.87
C PRO A 100 6.09 -14.55 8.85
N THR A 101 6.67 -14.01 9.91
CA THR A 101 6.98 -12.57 10.05
C THR A 101 8.20 -12.39 10.94
N ALA A 102 8.82 -11.22 10.91
CA ALA A 102 9.94 -10.89 11.80
C ALA A 102 9.57 -11.09 13.27
N ALA A 103 10.48 -11.61 14.06
CA ALA A 103 10.31 -11.67 15.51
C ALA A 103 10.10 -10.25 16.08
N TYR A 104 9.16 -10.11 16.98
CA TYR A 104 8.75 -8.80 17.50
C TYR A 104 8.43 -8.83 18.99
N PHE A 105 8.47 -7.63 19.58
CA PHE A 105 7.96 -7.32 20.91
C PHE A 105 6.96 -6.17 20.80
N HIS A 106 5.91 -6.20 21.63
CA HIS A 106 4.93 -5.14 21.74
C HIS A 106 5.13 -4.39 23.05
N PHE A 107 5.06 -3.06 23.02
CA PHE A 107 5.18 -2.18 24.17
C PHE A 107 4.03 -1.17 24.15
N ALA A 108 3.31 -1.10 25.29
CA ALA A 108 2.22 -0.12 25.43
C ALA A 108 2.78 1.31 25.57
N TYR A 109 3.99 1.45 26.11
CA TYR A 109 4.63 2.74 26.37
C TYR A 109 6.13 2.68 26.10
N LEU A 110 6.72 3.81 25.70
CA LEU A 110 8.16 3.93 25.46
C LEU A 110 9.03 3.54 26.68
N GLU A 111 8.55 3.78 27.89
CA GLU A 111 9.26 3.43 29.12
C GLU A 111 9.41 1.91 29.31
N GLU A 112 8.43 1.11 28.90
CA GLU A 112 8.54 -0.35 28.89
C GLU A 112 9.63 -0.83 27.93
N LEU A 113 9.75 -0.18 26.77
CA LEU A 113 10.81 -0.46 25.81
C LEU A 113 12.18 -0.15 26.40
N LYS A 114 12.35 1.02 27.04
CA LYS A 114 13.60 1.39 27.75
C LYS A 114 13.97 0.36 28.82
N HIS A 115 13.00 -0.03 29.64
CA HIS A 115 13.17 -1.02 30.69
C HIS A 115 13.59 -2.38 30.11
N SER A 116 12.95 -2.82 29.01
CA SER A 116 13.27 -4.07 28.33
C SER A 116 14.69 -4.08 27.74
N TYR A 117 15.17 -2.93 27.26
CA TYR A 117 16.54 -2.78 26.83
C TYR A 117 17.52 -2.92 28.00
N HIS A 118 17.29 -2.22 29.12
CA HIS A 118 18.14 -2.32 30.32
C HIS A 118 18.19 -3.74 30.91
N ASN A 119 17.11 -4.50 30.76
CA ASN A 119 17.06 -5.91 31.19
C ASN A 119 17.57 -6.89 30.13
N SER A 120 18.18 -6.41 29.04
CA SER A 120 18.74 -7.21 27.95
C SER A 120 17.74 -8.13 27.22
N ILE A 121 16.45 -7.82 27.29
CA ILE A 121 15.37 -8.54 26.58
C ILE A 121 15.44 -8.21 25.09
N ILE A 122 15.69 -6.94 24.75
CA ILE A 122 15.92 -6.48 23.38
C ILE A 122 17.37 -6.02 23.20
N LYS A 123 17.88 -6.17 21.98
CA LYS A 123 19.28 -5.82 21.63
C LYS A 123 19.31 -5.04 20.32
N PHE A 124 20.27 -4.13 20.20
CA PHE A 124 20.53 -3.40 18.94
C PHE A 124 21.19 -4.30 17.88
N PRO A 125 21.00 -3.99 16.58
CA PRO A 125 20.01 -3.06 16.06
C PRO A 125 18.62 -3.70 16.00
N PHE A 126 17.57 -2.86 16.04
CA PHE A 126 16.18 -3.29 15.81
C PHE A 126 15.40 -2.23 15.04
N VAL A 127 14.21 -2.59 14.54
CA VAL A 127 13.28 -1.67 13.89
C VAL A 127 12.16 -1.33 14.87
N TRP A 128 12.03 -0.05 15.20
CA TRP A 128 10.90 0.49 15.95
C TRP A 128 9.81 0.92 14.97
N LYS A 129 8.55 0.56 15.26
CA LYS A 129 7.38 1.00 14.51
C LYS A 129 6.30 1.50 15.45
N ALA A 130 5.73 2.68 15.19
CA ALA A 130 4.53 3.12 15.87
C ALA A 130 3.40 2.11 15.61
N ALA A 131 2.64 1.75 16.65
CA ALA A 131 1.57 0.75 16.49
C ALA A 131 0.44 1.25 15.57
N ARG A 132 0.18 2.56 15.56
CA ARG A 132 -0.89 3.20 14.77
C ARG A 132 -0.35 4.39 13.99
N PHE A 133 -1.06 4.79 12.93
CA PHE A 133 -0.82 6.01 12.14
C PHE A 133 0.53 6.09 11.41
N GLY A 134 1.26 4.98 11.27
CA GLY A 134 2.45 4.91 10.43
C GLY A 134 2.08 4.63 8.97
N TYR A 135 2.62 5.41 8.03
CA TYR A 135 2.47 5.22 6.59
C TYR A 135 3.70 5.77 5.84
N ASP A 136 4.00 5.22 4.66
CA ASP A 136 5.08 5.68 3.77
C ASP A 136 6.41 5.95 4.53
N GLY A 137 6.84 5.01 5.38
CA GLY A 137 8.06 5.15 6.20
C GLY A 137 7.92 6.09 7.41
N THR A 138 6.81 6.83 7.53
CA THR A 138 6.52 7.64 8.72
C THR A 138 6.15 6.72 9.88
N GLY A 139 6.80 6.92 11.04
CA GLY A 139 6.58 6.06 12.22
C GLY A 139 7.37 4.75 12.18
N VAL A 140 8.43 4.66 11.35
CA VAL A 140 9.40 3.56 11.33
C VAL A 140 10.81 4.11 11.54
N LYS A 141 11.59 3.51 12.43
CA LYS A 141 12.99 3.90 12.68
C LYS A 141 13.86 2.68 12.94
N ILE A 142 15.04 2.65 12.33
CA ILE A 142 16.10 1.71 12.73
C ILE A 142 16.81 2.30 13.94
N VAL A 143 16.79 1.56 15.04
CA VAL A 143 17.36 1.95 16.32
C VAL A 143 18.69 1.20 16.52
N ARG A 144 19.78 1.95 16.67
CA ARG A 144 21.14 1.42 16.76
C ARG A 144 21.80 1.71 18.10
N THR A 145 21.30 2.72 18.81
CA THR A 145 21.87 3.20 20.08
C THR A 145 20.75 3.52 21.07
N PHE A 146 21.10 3.59 22.36
CA PHE A 146 20.14 4.02 23.39
C PHE A 146 19.66 5.46 23.16
N LYS A 147 20.50 6.34 22.64
CA LYS A 147 20.12 7.71 22.29
C LYS A 147 19.01 7.74 21.23
N ASP A 148 18.97 6.77 20.32
CA ASP A 148 17.89 6.68 19.35
C ASP A 148 16.56 6.38 20.03
N ILE A 149 16.55 5.55 21.10
CA ILE A 149 15.35 5.26 21.90
C ILE A 149 14.82 6.53 22.57
N GLU A 150 15.71 7.35 23.12
CA GLU A 150 15.32 8.61 23.79
C GLU A 150 14.61 9.59 22.84
N ASN A 151 14.91 9.50 21.55
CA ASN A 151 14.32 10.34 20.49
C ASN A 151 13.10 9.71 19.83
N LEU A 152 12.58 8.58 20.31
CA LEU A 152 11.37 7.97 19.80
C LEU A 152 10.12 8.69 20.31
N PRO A 153 9.06 8.75 19.50
CA PRO A 153 7.76 9.26 19.96
C PRO A 153 7.21 8.42 21.12
N GLN A 154 6.48 9.08 22.01
CA GLN A 154 5.71 8.40 23.05
C GLN A 154 4.53 7.64 22.45
N GLY A 155 4.13 6.53 23.09
CA GLY A 155 2.95 5.77 22.73
C GLY A 155 3.22 4.29 22.46
N GLU A 156 2.16 3.60 22.06
CA GLU A 156 2.17 2.19 21.73
C GLU A 156 3.06 1.92 20.51
N CYS A 157 3.91 0.91 20.61
CA CYS A 157 4.84 0.57 19.53
C CYS A 157 5.14 -0.93 19.49
N ILE A 158 5.70 -1.35 18.36
CA ILE A 158 6.36 -2.65 18.24
C ILE A 158 7.84 -2.45 17.95
N VAL A 159 8.62 -3.41 18.39
CA VAL A 159 10.04 -3.54 18.06
C VAL A 159 10.23 -4.86 17.34
N GLU A 160 10.77 -4.80 16.15
CA GLU A 160 11.03 -5.97 15.30
C GLU A 160 12.54 -6.22 15.19
N LYS A 161 12.92 -7.50 15.08
CA LYS A 161 14.27 -7.86 14.65
C LYS A 161 14.55 -7.19 13.31
N LEU A 162 15.69 -6.49 13.22
CA LEU A 162 16.16 -5.99 11.92
C LEU A 162 16.53 -7.20 11.04
N ILE A 163 15.80 -7.36 9.96
CA ILE A 163 16.00 -8.47 9.02
C ILE A 163 16.98 -8.03 7.94
N PRO A 164 18.13 -8.71 7.78
CA PRO A 164 18.90 -8.58 6.56
C PRO A 164 18.12 -9.24 5.41
N PHE A 165 17.85 -8.51 4.36
CA PHE A 165 17.06 -8.99 3.23
C PHE A 165 17.74 -8.67 1.89
N LYS A 166 17.53 -9.55 0.91
CA LYS A 166 17.96 -9.37 -0.48
C LYS A 166 17.01 -8.45 -1.24
N ASN A 167 15.71 -8.71 -1.09
CA ASN A 167 14.66 -8.03 -1.84
C ASN A 167 13.47 -7.71 -0.94
N GLU A 168 12.80 -6.58 -1.22
CA GLU A 168 11.44 -6.33 -0.78
C GLU A 168 10.47 -6.72 -1.89
N LEU A 169 9.51 -7.56 -1.57
CA LEU A 169 8.56 -8.14 -2.51
C LEU A 169 7.15 -7.74 -2.13
N ALA A 170 6.24 -7.72 -3.11
CA ALA A 170 4.83 -7.65 -2.84
C ALA A 170 4.02 -8.58 -3.74
N VAL A 171 2.91 -9.07 -3.21
CA VAL A 171 1.89 -9.82 -3.96
C VAL A 171 0.54 -9.21 -3.65
N ILE A 172 -0.22 -8.88 -4.69
CA ILE A 172 -1.61 -8.48 -4.54
C ILE A 172 -2.49 -9.70 -4.75
N VAL A 173 -3.31 -10.00 -3.77
CA VAL A 173 -4.34 -11.04 -3.81
C VAL A 173 -5.70 -10.38 -3.98
N ALA A 174 -6.51 -10.92 -4.88
CA ALA A 174 -7.91 -10.55 -5.07
C ALA A 174 -8.79 -11.72 -4.64
N ARG A 175 -9.84 -11.45 -3.85
CA ARG A 175 -10.84 -12.44 -3.46
C ARG A 175 -12.23 -11.81 -3.52
N ASN A 176 -13.21 -12.52 -4.10
CA ASN A 176 -14.60 -12.11 -4.09
C ASN A 176 -15.37 -12.75 -2.92
N HIS A 177 -16.64 -12.39 -2.77
CA HIS A 177 -17.49 -12.90 -1.69
C HIS A 177 -17.76 -14.41 -1.82
N ASP A 178 -17.84 -14.94 -3.03
CA ASP A 178 -18.07 -16.37 -3.28
C ASP A 178 -16.83 -17.23 -2.97
N GLY A 179 -15.69 -16.59 -2.67
CA GLY A 179 -14.46 -17.25 -2.29
C GLY A 179 -13.51 -17.54 -3.45
N ASP A 180 -13.82 -17.09 -4.68
CA ASP A 180 -12.85 -17.14 -5.77
C ASP A 180 -11.64 -16.28 -5.44
N VAL A 181 -10.44 -16.81 -5.70
CA VAL A 181 -9.17 -16.15 -5.38
C VAL A 181 -8.25 -16.15 -6.58
N THR A 182 -7.60 -15.04 -6.81
CA THR A 182 -6.47 -14.91 -7.74
C THR A 182 -5.39 -14.02 -7.15
N SER A 183 -4.18 -14.06 -7.71
CA SER A 183 -3.09 -13.17 -7.29
C SER A 183 -2.31 -12.67 -8.50
N TYR A 184 -1.87 -11.43 -8.42
CA TYR A 184 -0.95 -10.85 -9.39
C TYR A 184 0.45 -11.53 -9.28
N PRO A 185 1.26 -11.44 -10.34
CA PRO A 185 2.66 -11.84 -10.25
C PRO A 185 3.38 -11.13 -9.09
N VAL A 186 4.39 -11.79 -8.53
CA VAL A 186 5.24 -11.18 -7.51
C VAL A 186 5.97 -9.99 -8.12
N VAL A 187 5.96 -8.87 -7.42
CA VAL A 187 6.72 -7.68 -7.78
C VAL A 187 7.87 -7.46 -6.80
N GLU A 188 8.95 -6.89 -7.30
CA GLU A 188 10.07 -6.39 -6.53
C GLU A 188 9.91 -4.89 -6.32
N MET A 189 10.15 -4.42 -5.10
CA MET A 189 10.11 -3.00 -4.74
C MET A 189 11.52 -2.52 -4.42
N GLU A 190 11.99 -1.52 -5.17
CA GLU A 190 13.23 -0.80 -4.85
C GLU A 190 12.89 0.50 -4.15
N PHE A 191 13.56 0.77 -3.04
CA PHE A 191 13.31 1.94 -2.20
C PHE A 191 14.35 3.04 -2.41
N HIS A 192 13.92 4.28 -2.26
CA HIS A 192 14.84 5.41 -2.22
C HIS A 192 15.68 5.31 -0.94
N PRO A 193 17.03 5.37 -1.05
CA PRO A 193 17.92 5.07 0.08
C PRO A 193 17.76 6.01 1.29
N GLU A 194 17.34 7.25 1.06
CA GLU A 194 17.19 8.26 2.13
C GLU A 194 15.73 8.46 2.56
N ALA A 195 14.79 8.42 1.60
CA ALA A 195 13.38 8.73 1.87
C ALA A 195 12.57 7.55 2.42
N ASN A 196 13.13 6.33 2.40
CA ASN A 196 12.45 5.09 2.80
C ASN A 196 11.06 4.93 2.15
N GLN A 197 10.97 5.31 0.87
CA GLN A 197 9.76 5.19 0.06
C GLN A 197 10.06 4.40 -1.19
N VAL A 198 9.07 3.63 -1.66
CA VAL A 198 9.17 2.88 -2.93
C VAL A 198 9.47 3.85 -4.06
N GLU A 199 10.56 3.59 -4.77
CA GLU A 199 10.98 4.33 -5.95
C GLU A 199 10.56 3.63 -7.23
N TYR A 200 10.79 2.31 -7.29
CA TYR A 200 10.41 1.47 -8.42
C TYR A 200 9.63 0.24 -7.95
N VAL A 201 8.65 -0.15 -8.74
CA VAL A 201 8.01 -1.47 -8.66
C VAL A 201 8.27 -2.19 -9.97
N ILE A 202 8.83 -3.40 -9.90
CA ILE A 202 9.29 -4.17 -11.05
C ILE A 202 8.47 -5.46 -11.16
N CYS A 203 7.79 -5.66 -12.26
CA CYS A 203 6.98 -6.85 -12.54
C CYS A 203 7.42 -7.50 -13.86
N PRO A 204 7.69 -8.82 -13.88
CA PRO A 204 7.82 -9.70 -12.71
C PRO A 204 9.06 -9.36 -11.86
N ALA A 205 9.05 -9.75 -10.60
CA ALA A 205 10.22 -9.64 -9.72
C ALA A 205 11.41 -10.45 -10.28
N ARG A 206 12.63 -9.94 -10.08
CA ARG A 206 13.89 -10.58 -10.56
C ARG A 206 14.39 -11.60 -9.53
N ILE A 207 13.60 -12.62 -9.27
CA ILE A 207 13.83 -13.67 -8.28
C ILE A 207 13.61 -15.05 -8.90
N ASP A 208 14.09 -16.10 -8.23
CA ASP A 208 13.87 -17.47 -8.66
C ASP A 208 12.39 -17.87 -8.57
N ASP A 209 11.92 -18.71 -9.49
CA ASP A 209 10.53 -19.19 -9.55
C ASP A 209 10.07 -19.85 -8.25
N ASN A 210 10.95 -20.57 -7.54
CA ASN A 210 10.64 -21.18 -6.25
C ASN A 210 10.36 -20.12 -5.17
N ILE A 211 11.09 -19.00 -5.18
CA ILE A 211 10.87 -17.88 -4.28
C ILE A 211 9.56 -17.19 -4.63
N ALA A 212 9.30 -16.94 -5.90
CA ALA A 212 8.04 -16.36 -6.37
C ALA A 212 6.85 -17.24 -5.95
N LYS A 213 6.96 -18.56 -6.09
CA LYS A 213 5.94 -19.51 -5.66
C LYS A 213 5.69 -19.42 -4.14
N LYS A 214 6.75 -19.46 -3.31
CA LYS A 214 6.64 -19.31 -1.85
C LYS A 214 5.98 -17.99 -1.46
N ALA A 215 6.36 -16.88 -2.08
CA ALA A 215 5.78 -15.57 -1.80
C ALA A 215 4.27 -15.54 -2.10
N ARG A 216 3.86 -16.11 -3.24
CA ARG A 216 2.43 -16.26 -3.60
C ARG A 216 1.66 -17.14 -2.61
N GLU A 217 2.20 -18.29 -2.25
CA GLU A 217 1.56 -19.20 -1.28
C GLU A 217 1.34 -18.52 0.08
N ILE A 218 2.33 -17.76 0.56
CA ILE A 218 2.21 -16.98 1.80
C ILE A 218 1.15 -15.88 1.66
N ALA A 219 1.14 -15.15 0.55
CA ALA A 219 0.16 -14.10 0.32
C ALA A 219 -1.27 -14.64 0.27
N LEU A 220 -1.49 -15.77 -0.39
CA LEU A 220 -2.78 -16.47 -0.42
C LEU A 220 -3.20 -16.92 0.99
N LYS A 221 -2.27 -17.49 1.76
CA LYS A 221 -2.51 -17.86 3.17
C LYS A 221 -2.91 -16.67 4.03
N VAL A 222 -2.28 -15.51 3.81
CA VAL A 222 -2.63 -14.27 4.53
C VAL A 222 -4.05 -13.83 4.19
N ALA A 223 -4.42 -13.78 2.91
CA ALA A 223 -5.76 -13.40 2.46
C ALA A 223 -6.84 -14.35 3.01
N ASP A 224 -6.56 -15.66 3.00
CA ASP A 224 -7.44 -16.68 3.58
C ASP A 224 -7.61 -16.50 5.10
N ALA A 225 -6.51 -16.27 5.82
CA ALA A 225 -6.54 -16.06 7.26
C ALA A 225 -7.39 -14.85 7.69
N PHE A 226 -7.43 -13.79 6.87
CA PHE A 226 -8.28 -12.62 7.08
C PHE A 226 -9.73 -12.83 6.65
N ASP A 227 -10.05 -13.91 5.94
CA ASP A 227 -11.32 -14.07 5.22
C ASP A 227 -11.65 -12.82 4.38
N PHE A 228 -10.65 -12.37 3.64
CA PHE A 228 -10.63 -11.06 3.03
C PHE A 228 -11.46 -11.01 1.74
N VAL A 229 -12.24 -9.96 1.55
CA VAL A 229 -12.92 -9.65 0.28
C VAL A 229 -12.42 -8.31 -0.24
N GLY A 230 -12.06 -8.26 -1.52
CA GLY A 230 -11.43 -7.10 -2.16
C GLY A 230 -10.00 -7.39 -2.58
N LEU A 231 -9.13 -6.39 -2.56
CA LEU A 231 -7.69 -6.51 -2.79
C LEU A 231 -6.91 -6.42 -1.49
N LEU A 232 -5.99 -7.34 -1.31
CA LEU A 232 -5.01 -7.32 -0.23
C LEU A 232 -3.60 -7.33 -0.81
N ALA A 233 -2.88 -6.24 -0.65
CA ALA A 233 -1.45 -6.21 -0.94
C ALA A 233 -0.68 -6.76 0.26
N VAL A 234 0.18 -7.74 0.04
CA VAL A 234 1.03 -8.37 1.06
C VAL A 234 2.48 -8.02 0.76
N GLU A 235 3.09 -7.21 1.63
CA GLU A 235 4.50 -6.84 1.54
C GLU A 235 5.36 -7.81 2.33
N MET A 236 6.49 -8.22 1.74
CA MET A 236 7.33 -9.30 2.26
C MET A 236 8.81 -8.98 2.07
N PHE A 237 9.63 -9.52 2.97
CA PHE A 237 11.09 -9.58 2.81
C PHE A 237 11.52 -10.96 2.32
N GLN A 238 12.38 -11.01 1.29
CA GLN A 238 13.19 -12.17 1.00
C GLN A 238 14.51 -12.03 1.78
N THR A 239 14.73 -12.89 2.77
CA THR A 239 15.96 -12.85 3.58
C THR A 239 17.18 -13.32 2.79
N GLU A 240 18.37 -13.14 3.38
CA GLU A 240 19.63 -13.68 2.81
C GLU A 240 19.60 -15.21 2.67
N GLU A 241 18.82 -15.92 3.50
CA GLU A 241 18.63 -17.37 3.49
C GLU A 241 17.43 -17.82 2.63
N ASP A 242 16.87 -16.94 1.80
CA ASP A 242 15.72 -17.22 0.93
C ASP A 242 14.42 -17.60 1.70
N GLU A 243 14.29 -17.15 2.95
CA GLU A 243 13.02 -17.18 3.65
C GLU A 243 12.15 -15.99 3.22
N ILE A 244 10.83 -16.19 3.22
CA ILE A 244 9.86 -15.13 2.96
C ILE A 244 9.15 -14.76 4.26
N LEU A 245 9.28 -13.52 4.68
CA LEU A 245 8.67 -12.98 5.89
C LEU A 245 7.69 -11.85 5.55
N VAL A 246 6.46 -11.96 6.03
CA VAL A 246 5.46 -10.89 5.86
C VAL A 246 5.86 -9.69 6.71
N ASN A 247 5.95 -8.54 6.05
CA ASN A 247 6.18 -7.24 6.69
C ASN A 247 4.85 -6.64 7.17
N GLU A 248 4.02 -6.26 6.23
CA GLU A 248 2.69 -5.68 6.49
C GLU A 248 1.72 -5.96 5.33
N VAL A 249 0.46 -5.59 5.51
CA VAL A 249 -0.57 -5.69 4.48
C VAL A 249 -1.31 -4.37 4.32
N ALA A 250 -1.78 -4.13 3.08
CA ALA A 250 -2.68 -3.02 2.76
C ALA A 250 -3.99 -3.59 2.17
N PRO A 251 -5.15 -3.30 2.81
CA PRO A 251 -6.43 -3.91 2.48
C PRO A 251 -7.18 -3.14 1.38
N ARG A 252 -6.50 -2.76 0.32
CA ARG A 252 -7.00 -1.88 -0.77
C ARG A 252 -6.09 -1.94 -1.98
N THR A 253 -6.46 -1.21 -3.03
CA THR A 253 -5.52 -0.94 -4.14
C THR A 253 -4.23 -0.34 -3.61
N HIS A 254 -3.09 -0.78 -4.14
CA HIS A 254 -1.79 -0.48 -3.58
C HIS A 254 -0.79 0.00 -4.64
N ASN A 255 0.19 0.78 -4.20
CA ASN A 255 1.27 1.30 -5.06
C ASN A 255 2.01 0.19 -5.82
N SER A 256 2.24 -0.96 -5.19
CA SER A 256 2.87 -2.12 -5.82
C SER A 256 2.08 -2.73 -6.98
N GLY A 257 0.79 -2.38 -7.14
CA GLY A 257 -0.08 -2.84 -8.23
C GLY A 257 -0.29 -1.83 -9.35
N HIS A 258 0.28 -0.62 -9.28
CA HIS A 258 0.00 0.42 -10.29
C HIS A 258 0.50 0.04 -11.69
N TYR A 259 1.59 -0.73 -11.78
CA TYR A 259 2.09 -1.26 -13.06
C TYR A 259 1.02 -2.05 -13.84
N SER A 260 0.04 -2.61 -13.13
CA SER A 260 -0.99 -3.47 -13.73
C SER A 260 -1.91 -2.73 -14.70
N ILE A 261 -1.98 -1.40 -14.64
CA ILE A 261 -2.82 -0.60 -15.54
C ILE A 261 -2.43 -0.88 -16.99
N GLU A 262 -1.16 -0.84 -17.32
CA GLU A 262 -0.65 -1.08 -18.68
C GLU A 262 -0.19 -2.53 -18.88
N ALA A 263 0.36 -3.17 -17.85
CA ALA A 263 1.08 -4.43 -18.01
C ALA A 263 0.22 -5.69 -17.80
N SER A 264 -0.93 -5.63 -17.10
CA SER A 264 -1.75 -6.82 -16.81
C SER A 264 -3.00 -6.93 -17.69
N ASN A 265 -3.59 -8.13 -17.78
CA ASN A 265 -4.85 -8.34 -18.49
C ASN A 265 -5.99 -7.59 -17.81
N THR A 266 -6.11 -7.72 -16.48
CA THR A 266 -7.04 -6.95 -15.64
C THR A 266 -6.20 -6.15 -14.65
N ASN A 267 -6.38 -4.84 -14.59
CA ASN A 267 -5.64 -4.01 -13.65
C ASN A 267 -6.23 -4.12 -12.22
N GLN A 268 -5.45 -3.72 -11.22
CA GLN A 268 -5.85 -3.85 -9.82
C GLN A 268 -7.14 -3.08 -9.48
N PHE A 269 -7.42 -1.96 -10.13
CA PHE A 269 -8.60 -1.15 -9.83
C PHE A 269 -9.88 -1.81 -10.32
N GLU A 270 -9.88 -2.33 -11.55
CA GLU A 270 -10.98 -3.15 -12.08
C GLU A 270 -11.15 -4.42 -11.23
N GLN A 271 -10.05 -5.08 -10.88
CA GLN A 271 -10.09 -6.29 -10.07
C GLN A 271 -10.67 -6.04 -8.68
N HIS A 272 -10.38 -4.88 -8.07
CA HIS A 272 -11.00 -4.50 -6.80
C HIS A 272 -12.51 -4.40 -6.91
N LEU A 273 -13.00 -3.71 -7.95
CA LEU A 273 -14.44 -3.61 -8.20
C LEU A 273 -15.08 -4.98 -8.42
N ARG A 274 -14.46 -5.84 -9.23
CA ARG A 274 -14.95 -7.21 -9.43
C ARG A 274 -15.04 -7.98 -8.13
N SER A 275 -14.04 -7.85 -7.27
CA SER A 275 -13.99 -8.53 -5.97
C SER A 275 -15.12 -8.06 -5.05
N ILE A 276 -15.28 -6.75 -4.84
CA ILE A 276 -16.25 -6.20 -3.87
C ILE A 276 -17.71 -6.26 -4.37
N LEU A 277 -17.91 -6.31 -5.70
CA LEU A 277 -19.23 -6.46 -6.33
C LEU A 277 -19.61 -7.92 -6.60
N ASN A 278 -18.78 -8.84 -6.14
CA ASN A 278 -18.97 -10.30 -6.35
C ASN A 278 -19.10 -10.68 -7.83
N LEU A 279 -18.34 -10.02 -8.71
CA LEU A 279 -18.24 -10.35 -10.12
C LEU A 279 -17.14 -11.41 -10.33
N PRO A 280 -17.16 -12.14 -11.46
CA PRO A 280 -16.06 -13.04 -11.80
C PRO A 280 -14.73 -12.32 -11.83
N LEU A 281 -13.72 -12.88 -11.14
CA LEU A 281 -12.38 -12.29 -11.12
C LEU A 281 -11.75 -12.33 -12.51
N GLY A 282 -11.06 -11.25 -12.87
CA GLY A 282 -10.33 -11.15 -14.13
C GLY A 282 -8.98 -11.85 -14.08
N ASN A 283 -8.42 -12.13 -15.24
CA ASN A 283 -7.08 -12.68 -15.37
C ASN A 283 -6.04 -11.63 -14.92
N THR A 284 -5.20 -12.00 -13.97
CA THR A 284 -4.16 -11.16 -13.34
C THR A 284 -2.79 -11.29 -14.00
N ASP A 285 -2.64 -12.16 -15.00
CA ASP A 285 -1.36 -12.35 -15.68
C ASP A 285 -0.88 -11.08 -16.38
N SER A 286 0.41 -10.87 -16.39
CA SER A 286 1.03 -9.79 -17.13
C SER A 286 1.08 -10.10 -18.63
N LYS A 287 0.64 -9.15 -19.43
CA LYS A 287 0.79 -9.17 -20.91
C LYS A 287 2.24 -8.91 -21.33
N VAL A 288 2.95 -8.14 -20.52
CA VAL A 288 4.27 -7.62 -20.79
C VAL A 288 4.95 -7.28 -19.46
N ALA A 289 6.27 -7.21 -19.42
CA ALA A 289 6.97 -6.72 -18.25
C ALA A 289 6.64 -5.23 -18.03
N GLY A 290 6.43 -4.85 -16.76
CA GLY A 290 6.07 -3.49 -16.37
C GLY A 290 6.93 -2.98 -15.22
N ILE A 291 7.34 -1.71 -15.31
CA ILE A 291 8.02 -1.01 -14.22
C ILE A 291 7.27 0.26 -13.91
N MET A 292 6.88 0.41 -12.67
CA MET A 292 6.29 1.65 -12.16
C MET A 292 7.36 2.48 -11.47
N VAL A 293 7.39 3.77 -11.75
CA VAL A 293 8.27 4.78 -11.13
C VAL A 293 7.40 5.79 -10.40
N ASN A 294 7.58 5.97 -9.10
CA ASN A 294 6.87 7.01 -8.37
C ASN A 294 7.36 8.41 -8.75
N LEU A 295 6.43 9.32 -9.01
CA LEU A 295 6.69 10.74 -9.16
C LEU A 295 6.46 11.42 -7.81
N VAL A 296 7.53 11.86 -7.18
CA VAL A 296 7.49 12.52 -5.87
C VAL A 296 8.01 13.95 -5.96
N GLY A 297 7.48 14.83 -5.12
CA GLY A 297 7.96 16.20 -5.01
C GLY A 297 9.45 16.27 -4.70
N ALA A 298 10.18 17.07 -5.44
CA ALA A 298 11.63 17.24 -5.28
C ALA A 298 11.96 17.95 -3.95
N GLU A 299 13.16 17.67 -3.43
CA GLU A 299 13.67 18.36 -2.23
C GLU A 299 13.79 19.87 -2.50
N GLY A 300 13.49 20.65 -1.46
CA GLY A 300 13.52 22.12 -1.56
C GLY A 300 12.30 22.74 -2.24
N HIS A 301 11.35 21.95 -2.76
CA HIS A 301 10.17 22.43 -3.48
C HIS A 301 8.88 22.21 -2.66
N THR A 302 8.23 23.32 -2.31
CA THR A 302 6.89 23.31 -1.66
C THR A 302 6.05 24.43 -2.26
N GLY A 303 4.88 24.09 -2.82
CA GLY A 303 4.00 25.04 -3.47
C GLY A 303 3.21 24.43 -4.61
N GLU A 304 2.69 25.27 -5.51
CA GLU A 304 1.93 24.84 -6.67
C GLU A 304 2.78 23.96 -7.60
N VAL A 305 2.25 22.77 -7.93
CA VAL A 305 3.02 21.73 -8.63
C VAL A 305 3.30 22.09 -10.09
N VAL A 306 4.50 21.76 -10.52
CA VAL A 306 4.94 21.77 -11.94
C VAL A 306 5.60 20.43 -12.25
N TYR A 307 5.23 19.83 -13.36
CA TYR A 307 5.86 18.61 -13.89
C TYR A 307 6.79 18.98 -15.05
N GLU A 308 8.06 19.28 -14.73
CA GLU A 308 9.04 19.64 -15.75
C GLU A 308 9.38 18.46 -16.65
N ASN A 309 9.47 18.70 -17.94
CA ASN A 309 9.84 17.73 -18.99
C ASN A 309 8.87 16.55 -19.15
N ILE A 310 7.61 16.70 -18.74
CA ILE A 310 6.61 15.65 -18.95
C ILE A 310 6.45 15.33 -20.44
N GLU A 311 6.54 16.33 -21.31
CA GLU A 311 6.50 16.16 -22.76
C GLU A 311 7.60 15.24 -23.29
N LYS A 312 8.79 15.31 -22.72
CA LYS A 312 9.95 14.49 -23.13
C LYS A 312 9.80 13.02 -22.79
N ILE A 313 9.11 12.70 -21.69
CA ILE A 313 8.86 11.28 -21.38
C ILE A 313 7.73 10.69 -22.21
N LEU A 314 6.80 11.53 -22.70
CA LEU A 314 5.71 11.12 -23.62
C LEU A 314 6.24 10.77 -25.02
N GLU A 315 7.44 11.20 -25.40
CA GLU A 315 8.10 10.82 -26.65
C GLU A 315 8.72 9.41 -26.60
N ILE A 316 8.77 8.77 -25.41
CA ILE A 316 9.41 7.48 -25.23
C ILE A 316 8.34 6.38 -25.35
N ASP A 317 8.51 5.45 -26.27
CA ASP A 317 7.60 4.31 -26.45
C ASP A 317 7.47 3.46 -25.17
N GLY A 318 6.23 3.07 -24.87
CA GLY A 318 5.92 2.24 -23.71
C GLY A 318 5.90 2.98 -22.38
N VAL A 319 5.96 4.32 -22.39
CA VAL A 319 5.93 5.16 -21.19
C VAL A 319 4.57 5.82 -21.03
N THR A 320 3.91 5.60 -19.89
CA THR A 320 2.61 6.17 -19.56
C THR A 320 2.62 6.87 -18.21
N PRO A 321 2.51 8.20 -18.14
CA PRO A 321 2.40 8.93 -16.88
C PRO A 321 0.96 8.93 -16.34
N HIS A 322 0.82 8.82 -15.02
CA HIS A 322 -0.41 8.97 -14.25
C HIS A 322 -0.24 10.08 -13.22
N ILE A 323 -0.85 11.22 -13.47
CA ILE A 323 -0.81 12.39 -12.58
C ILE A 323 -2.00 12.34 -11.63
N TYR A 324 -1.75 12.47 -10.30
CA TYR A 324 -2.81 12.32 -9.30
C TYR A 324 -3.69 13.55 -9.11
N GLY A 325 -3.40 14.68 -9.75
CA GLY A 325 -4.21 15.89 -9.66
C GLY A 325 -4.07 16.68 -8.36
N LYS A 326 -3.09 16.37 -7.51
CA LYS A 326 -2.80 17.16 -6.30
C LYS A 326 -2.20 18.52 -6.69
N LYS A 327 -2.77 19.62 -6.19
CA LYS A 327 -2.36 20.98 -6.57
C LYS A 327 -1.03 21.42 -5.95
N ILE A 328 -0.76 20.96 -4.72
CA ILE A 328 0.43 21.39 -3.95
C ILE A 328 1.40 20.21 -3.83
N THR A 329 2.65 20.44 -4.24
CA THR A 329 3.76 19.54 -3.98
C THR A 329 4.49 19.90 -2.69
N LYS A 330 5.21 18.95 -2.13
CA LYS A 330 6.21 19.09 -1.05
C LYS A 330 7.21 17.95 -1.17
N PRO A 331 8.40 18.05 -0.57
CA PRO A 331 9.41 16.99 -0.62
C PRO A 331 8.82 15.60 -0.34
N PHE A 332 9.12 14.64 -1.20
CA PHE A 332 8.70 13.23 -1.14
C PHE A 332 7.20 12.96 -1.19
N ARG A 333 6.34 13.96 -1.38
CA ARG A 333 4.91 13.73 -1.57
C ARG A 333 4.68 13.03 -2.91
N LYS A 334 3.99 11.87 -2.90
CA LYS A 334 3.57 11.16 -4.12
C LYS A 334 2.58 12.02 -4.90
N MET A 335 2.96 12.42 -6.10
CA MET A 335 2.22 13.33 -6.99
C MET A 335 1.73 12.65 -8.26
N GLY A 336 2.22 11.44 -8.52
CA GLY A 336 1.90 10.62 -9.67
C GLY A 336 2.78 9.39 -9.73
N HIS A 337 2.68 8.65 -10.81
CA HIS A 337 3.63 7.61 -11.20
C HIS A 337 3.75 7.55 -12.71
N VAL A 338 4.77 6.86 -13.18
CA VAL A 338 4.96 6.54 -14.60
C VAL A 338 5.08 5.03 -14.71
N THR A 339 4.30 4.42 -15.59
CA THR A 339 4.47 3.00 -15.96
C THR A 339 5.28 2.90 -17.25
N ILE A 340 6.24 2.02 -17.25
CA ILE A 340 7.05 1.65 -18.42
C ILE A 340 6.79 0.19 -18.73
N VAL A 341 6.41 -0.11 -19.97
CA VAL A 341 6.20 -1.48 -20.45
C VAL A 341 7.16 -1.83 -21.57
N ASP A 342 7.77 -3.00 -21.50
CA ASP A 342 8.58 -3.57 -22.58
C ASP A 342 8.58 -5.11 -22.46
N LYS A 343 8.80 -5.83 -23.57
CA LYS A 343 8.96 -7.30 -23.55
C LYS A 343 10.22 -7.74 -22.78
N ASP A 344 11.21 -6.87 -22.75
CA ASP A 344 12.48 -7.08 -22.05
C ASP A 344 12.52 -6.22 -20.76
N ILE A 345 12.50 -6.89 -19.60
CA ILE A 345 12.54 -6.23 -18.28
C ILE A 345 13.83 -5.40 -18.08
N VAL A 346 14.96 -5.83 -18.68
CA VAL A 346 16.22 -5.09 -18.57
C VAL A 346 16.14 -3.78 -19.33
N LYS A 347 15.52 -3.81 -20.51
CA LYS A 347 15.26 -2.59 -21.30
C LYS A 347 14.27 -1.67 -20.58
N ALA A 348 13.15 -2.21 -20.10
CA ALA A 348 12.20 -1.45 -19.31
C ALA A 348 12.87 -0.75 -18.10
N ARG A 349 13.80 -1.44 -17.40
CA ARG A 349 14.53 -0.87 -16.26
C ARG A 349 15.46 0.28 -16.66
N LYS A 350 16.12 0.20 -17.82
CA LYS A 350 16.94 1.31 -18.35
C LYS A 350 16.08 2.51 -18.69
N VAL A 351 14.93 2.30 -19.34
CA VAL A 351 13.98 3.38 -19.66
C VAL A 351 13.43 4.01 -18.38
N ALA A 352 13.08 3.22 -17.36
CA ALA A 352 12.62 3.72 -16.07
C ALA A 352 13.64 4.65 -15.40
N GLN A 353 14.94 4.28 -15.44
CA GLN A 353 16.03 5.13 -14.97
C GLN A 353 16.17 6.42 -15.78
N GLN A 354 15.98 6.36 -17.09
CA GLN A 354 15.98 7.53 -17.97
C GLN A 354 14.82 8.46 -17.65
N VAL A 355 13.60 7.94 -17.55
CA VAL A 355 12.37 8.67 -17.19
C VAL A 355 12.58 9.42 -15.88
N LYS A 356 13.09 8.76 -14.84
CA LYS A 356 13.36 9.39 -13.54
C LYS A 356 14.33 10.56 -13.62
N LYS A 357 15.32 10.50 -14.51
CA LYS A 357 16.29 11.59 -14.71
C LYS A 357 15.68 12.78 -15.44
N ILE A 358 14.75 12.54 -16.35
CA ILE A 358 14.13 13.54 -17.22
C ILE A 358 13.05 14.33 -16.47
N ILE A 359 12.03 13.63 -15.93
CA ILE A 359 10.90 14.30 -15.29
C ILE A 359 11.24 14.75 -13.88
N LYS A 360 10.81 15.98 -13.54
CA LYS A 360 10.93 16.53 -12.19
C LYS A 360 9.58 17.05 -11.72
N VAL A 361 9.28 16.82 -10.44
CA VAL A 361 8.09 17.36 -9.77
C VAL A 361 8.56 18.47 -8.84
N ILE A 362 8.38 19.71 -9.27
CA ILE A 362 8.85 20.91 -8.57
C ILE A 362 7.68 21.82 -8.20
N SER A 363 7.95 22.89 -7.45
CA SER A 363 7.00 23.99 -7.25
C SER A 363 7.33 25.17 -8.17
N LYS A 364 6.31 25.95 -8.51
CA LYS A 364 6.50 27.28 -9.09
C LYS A 364 7.35 28.15 -8.19
#